data_3eb6784449e11910e0ed03dda191acb8
#
_entry.id   3eb6784449e11910e0ed03dda191acb8
#
_cell.length_a   1.000
_cell.length_b   1.000
_cell.length_c   1.000
_cell.angle_alpha   90.00
_cell.angle_beta   90.00
_cell.angle_gamma   90.00
#
_symmetry.space_group_name_H-M   'P 1'
#
loop_
_entity.id
_entity.type
_entity.pdbx_description
1 polymer ?
#
loop_
_entity_poly.entity_id
_entity_poly.type
_entity_poly.pdbx_seq_one_letter_code
_entity_poly.pdbx_strand_id
1 'polypeptide(L)'
;MPFPDFDPVLVQIGPFAIRWYALAYVAGILLGWRYVAGMMKNQALWGPRGAPATIPQVDDLILWITFGIILGGRLGHVFFYTPSIIVQDPLQIVKVWEGGMSFHGGVIGVLIAILGFAWRNKIDVFRLGDAVAACVPIGLFFGRIANFINGELWGRPSNVPWAVIFPDADGITPRHPSQLYEAALEGIVLFLILRWATHHARLLQRRGVVAGMFFLGYAIFRTFVENFREPDRYLEQFPFGLTMGMMLSAPMVLFGLFLIWRGMREPLATAAEPPAQAKTETP
;
A
#
# COMPACT_ATOMS: atom_id res chain seq x y z
N MET A 1 21.58 14.42 15.23
CA MET A 1 22.63 13.48 14.75
C MET A 1 22.94 13.80 13.29
N PRO A 2 24.20 13.64 12.80
CA PRO A 2 24.45 13.75 11.36
C PRO A 2 23.67 12.66 10.62
N PHE A 3 23.26 12.96 9.38
CA PHE A 3 22.69 11.95 8.49
C PHE A 3 23.73 10.87 8.20
N PRO A 4 23.36 9.59 8.23
CA PRO A 4 24.28 8.53 7.82
C PRO A 4 24.69 8.72 6.35
N ASP A 5 25.96 8.51 6.04
CA ASP A 5 26.48 8.64 4.67
C ASP A 5 26.07 7.41 3.85
N PHE A 6 24.86 7.47 3.31
CA PHE A 6 24.33 6.45 2.41
C PHE A 6 24.48 6.93 0.97
N ASP A 7 25.14 6.11 0.13
CA ASP A 7 25.01 6.29 -1.32
C ASP A 7 23.62 5.79 -1.77
N PRO A 8 22.76 6.64 -2.36
CA PRO A 8 21.46 6.21 -2.91
C PRO A 8 21.61 5.15 -4.00
N VAL A 9 22.78 5.06 -4.64
CA VAL A 9 23.12 4.03 -5.63
C VAL A 9 23.82 2.87 -4.93
N LEU A 10 23.14 1.71 -4.87
CA LEU A 10 23.72 0.50 -4.29
C LEU A 10 24.87 -0.04 -5.11
N VAL A 11 24.69 -0.12 -6.43
CA VAL A 11 25.70 -0.60 -7.37
C VAL A 11 25.54 0.03 -8.74
N GLN A 12 26.66 0.41 -9.35
CA GLN A 12 26.73 0.92 -10.73
C GLN A 12 27.26 -0.17 -11.65
N ILE A 13 26.48 -0.55 -12.68
CA ILE A 13 26.89 -1.52 -13.70
C ILE A 13 26.88 -0.81 -15.07
N GLY A 14 28.00 -0.26 -15.47
CA GLY A 14 28.09 0.56 -16.69
C GLY A 14 27.15 1.77 -16.59
N PRO A 15 26.25 1.99 -17.55
CA PRO A 15 25.28 3.09 -17.51
C PRO A 15 24.10 2.87 -16.55
N PHE A 16 23.95 1.67 -15.98
CA PHE A 16 22.81 1.31 -15.14
C PHE A 16 23.15 1.45 -13.65
N ALA A 17 22.45 2.37 -12.97
CA ALA A 17 22.53 2.54 -11.53
C ALA A 17 21.38 1.78 -10.85
N ILE A 18 21.71 0.76 -10.04
CA ILE A 18 20.75 0.07 -9.19
C ILE A 18 20.65 0.86 -7.87
N ARG A 19 19.50 1.45 -7.63
CA ARG A 19 19.22 2.28 -6.46
C ARG A 19 18.50 1.48 -5.37
N TRP A 20 18.75 1.82 -4.12
CA TRP A 20 18.03 1.26 -2.96
C TRP A 20 16.51 1.35 -3.11
N TYR A 21 16.04 2.43 -3.73
CA TYR A 21 14.63 2.66 -3.99
C TYR A 21 14.00 1.56 -4.87
N ALA A 22 14.70 1.16 -5.93
CA ALA A 22 14.25 0.07 -6.80
C ALA A 22 14.21 -1.27 -6.04
N LEU A 23 15.22 -1.56 -5.22
CA LEU A 23 15.24 -2.77 -4.39
C LEU A 23 14.12 -2.78 -3.34
N ALA A 24 13.81 -1.64 -2.73
CA ALA A 24 12.72 -1.51 -1.79
C ALA A 24 11.37 -1.85 -2.44
N TYR A 25 11.12 -1.39 -3.66
CA TYR A 25 9.92 -1.77 -4.42
C TYR A 25 9.88 -3.26 -4.73
N VAL A 26 10.98 -3.81 -5.25
CA VAL A 26 11.08 -5.24 -5.57
C VAL A 26 10.86 -6.09 -4.31
N ALA A 27 11.52 -5.74 -3.20
CA ALA A 27 11.35 -6.44 -1.92
C ALA A 27 9.90 -6.36 -1.42
N GLY A 28 9.29 -5.17 -1.47
CA GLY A 28 7.89 -4.96 -1.07
C GLY A 28 6.93 -5.83 -1.89
N ILE A 29 7.10 -5.87 -3.22
CA ILE A 29 6.26 -6.67 -4.12
C ILE A 29 6.47 -8.16 -3.87
N LEU A 30 7.72 -8.66 -3.83
CA LEU A 30 8.01 -10.08 -3.67
C LEU A 30 7.58 -10.61 -2.30
N LEU A 31 7.84 -9.86 -1.22
CA LEU A 31 7.43 -10.26 0.12
C LEU A 31 5.91 -10.15 0.29
N GLY A 32 5.28 -9.13 -0.28
CA GLY A 32 3.83 -8.99 -0.33
C GLY A 32 3.18 -10.18 -1.05
N TRP A 33 3.68 -10.52 -2.24
CA TRP A 33 3.25 -11.70 -2.99
C TRP A 33 3.37 -12.99 -2.17
N ARG A 34 4.58 -13.24 -1.62
CA ARG A 34 4.81 -14.44 -0.81
C ARG A 34 3.85 -14.52 0.37
N TYR A 35 3.55 -13.38 1.00
CA TYR A 35 2.62 -13.30 2.12
C TYR A 35 1.19 -13.62 1.68
N VAL A 36 0.69 -13.01 0.59
CA VAL A 36 -0.63 -13.29 0.02
C VAL A 36 -0.73 -14.76 -0.42
N ALA A 37 0.26 -15.27 -1.15
CA ALA A 37 0.31 -16.67 -1.56
C ALA A 37 0.28 -17.64 -0.36
N GLY A 38 0.98 -17.29 0.73
CA GLY A 38 0.93 -18.03 1.99
C GLY A 38 -0.47 -18.05 2.62
N MET A 39 -1.16 -16.93 2.63
CA MET A 39 -2.56 -16.85 3.11
C MET A 39 -3.50 -17.69 2.23
N MET A 40 -3.36 -17.64 0.90
CA MET A 40 -4.20 -18.43 -0.02
C MET A 40 -3.99 -19.94 0.16
N LYS A 41 -2.77 -20.40 0.47
CA LYS A 41 -2.49 -21.81 0.79
C LYS A 41 -3.15 -22.27 2.09
N ASN A 42 -3.31 -21.37 3.05
CA ASN A 42 -3.88 -21.71 4.35
C ASN A 42 -5.42 -21.53 4.35
N GLN A 43 -6.12 -22.57 3.91
CA GLN A 43 -7.58 -22.58 3.78
C GLN A 43 -8.30 -22.29 5.12
N ALA A 44 -7.69 -22.66 6.25
CA ALA A 44 -8.28 -22.43 7.58
C ALA A 44 -8.51 -20.95 7.92
N LEU A 45 -7.75 -20.03 7.30
CA LEU A 45 -7.92 -18.59 7.49
C LEU A 45 -9.25 -18.09 6.89
N TRP A 46 -9.73 -18.74 5.83
CA TRP A 46 -10.85 -18.29 5.00
C TRP A 46 -12.18 -18.91 5.39
N GLY A 47 -12.17 -19.89 6.30
CA GLY A 47 -13.37 -20.61 6.72
C GLY A 47 -14.03 -21.44 5.61
N PRO A 48 -15.33 -21.75 5.72
CA PRO A 48 -16.02 -22.63 4.78
C PRO A 48 -16.02 -22.17 3.32
N ARG A 49 -15.86 -20.85 3.07
CA ARG A 49 -15.80 -20.32 1.71
C ARG A 49 -14.48 -20.61 0.98
N GLY A 50 -13.44 -21.08 1.70
CA GLY A 50 -12.10 -21.29 1.16
C GLY A 50 -11.40 -20.00 0.74
N ALA A 51 -10.19 -20.07 0.20
CA ALA A 51 -9.45 -18.92 -0.30
C ALA A 51 -10.14 -18.30 -1.54
N PRO A 52 -10.14 -16.97 -1.71
CA PRO A 52 -10.81 -16.31 -2.83
C PRO A 52 -10.10 -16.49 -4.17
N ALA A 53 -8.80 -16.82 -4.17
CA ALA A 53 -8.00 -16.97 -5.38
C ALA A 53 -7.07 -18.17 -5.27
N THR A 54 -6.70 -18.74 -6.40
CA THR A 54 -5.66 -19.78 -6.54
C THR A 54 -4.28 -19.15 -6.57
N ILE A 55 -3.22 -19.96 -6.37
CA ILE A 55 -1.84 -19.45 -6.44
C ILE A 55 -1.51 -18.86 -7.83
N PRO A 56 -1.82 -19.53 -8.96
CA PRO A 56 -1.62 -18.93 -10.28
C PRO A 56 -2.35 -17.59 -10.45
N GLN A 57 -3.56 -17.44 -9.89
CA GLN A 57 -4.27 -16.16 -9.91
C GLN A 57 -3.57 -15.09 -9.07
N VAL A 58 -2.89 -15.45 -7.98
CA VAL A 58 -2.07 -14.49 -7.21
C VAL A 58 -0.85 -14.07 -8.03
N ASP A 59 -0.23 -14.99 -8.77
CA ASP A 59 0.90 -14.69 -9.66
C ASP A 59 0.47 -13.72 -10.78
N ASP A 60 -0.68 -13.96 -11.39
CA ASP A 60 -1.25 -13.04 -12.39
C ASP A 60 -1.62 -11.67 -11.79
N LEU A 61 -2.17 -11.65 -10.57
CA LEU A 61 -2.55 -10.40 -9.89
C LEU A 61 -1.36 -9.45 -9.72
N ILE A 62 -0.16 -9.97 -9.47
CA ILE A 62 1.05 -9.14 -9.38
C ILE A 62 1.28 -8.39 -10.69
N LEU A 63 1.16 -9.06 -11.82
CA LEU A 63 1.32 -8.42 -13.13
C LEU A 63 0.29 -7.30 -13.32
N TRP A 64 -0.98 -7.57 -12.98
CA TRP A 64 -2.03 -6.55 -13.03
C TRP A 64 -1.71 -5.34 -12.14
N ILE A 65 -1.29 -5.58 -10.90
CA ILE A 65 -0.91 -4.52 -9.95
C ILE A 65 0.29 -3.75 -10.47
N THR A 66 1.33 -4.44 -10.98
CA THR A 66 2.54 -3.80 -11.50
C THR A 66 2.22 -2.90 -12.70
N PHE A 67 1.42 -3.38 -13.66
CA PHE A 67 0.95 -2.53 -14.76
C PHE A 67 0.04 -1.40 -14.25
N GLY A 68 -0.80 -1.66 -13.26
CA GLY A 68 -1.63 -0.63 -12.62
C GLY A 68 -0.78 0.50 -12.02
N ILE A 69 0.30 0.17 -11.30
CA ILE A 69 1.23 1.16 -10.73
C ILE A 69 1.88 1.98 -11.85
N ILE A 70 2.44 1.31 -12.87
CA ILE A 70 3.20 1.97 -13.93
C ILE A 70 2.29 2.85 -14.78
N LEU A 71 1.20 2.29 -15.31
CA LEU A 71 0.29 3.02 -16.17
C LEU A 71 -0.46 4.12 -15.40
N GLY A 72 -1.00 3.78 -14.23
CA GLY A 72 -1.69 4.74 -13.38
C GLY A 72 -0.78 5.87 -12.92
N GLY A 73 0.44 5.55 -12.47
CA GLY A 73 1.43 6.55 -12.05
C GLY A 73 1.82 7.49 -13.19
N ARG A 74 2.06 6.95 -14.39
CA ARG A 74 2.43 7.75 -15.55
C ARG A 74 1.29 8.59 -16.08
N LEU A 75 0.11 8.00 -16.28
CA LEU A 75 -1.07 8.74 -16.73
C LEU A 75 -1.47 9.80 -15.71
N GLY A 76 -1.45 9.49 -14.42
CA GLY A 76 -1.71 10.47 -13.38
C GLY A 76 -0.72 11.64 -13.39
N HIS A 77 0.57 11.38 -13.67
CA HIS A 77 1.54 12.46 -13.85
C HIS A 77 1.22 13.31 -15.08
N VAL A 78 0.98 12.69 -16.22
CA VAL A 78 0.66 13.39 -17.47
C VAL A 78 -0.59 14.25 -17.33
N PHE A 79 -1.67 13.71 -16.79
CA PHE A 79 -2.93 14.44 -16.71
C PHE A 79 -2.93 15.58 -15.69
N PHE A 80 -2.25 15.39 -14.54
CA PHE A 80 -2.33 16.35 -13.44
C PHE A 80 -1.16 17.31 -13.36
N TYR A 81 0.05 16.92 -13.82
CA TYR A 81 1.25 17.74 -13.66
C TYR A 81 1.80 18.30 -14.98
N THR A 82 1.63 17.56 -16.09
CA THR A 82 2.21 17.95 -17.38
C THR A 82 1.24 17.75 -18.56
N PRO A 83 -0.01 18.28 -18.51
CA PRO A 83 -1.01 18.04 -19.54
C PRO A 83 -0.62 18.54 -20.94
N SER A 84 0.27 19.51 -21.01
CA SER A 84 0.80 20.02 -22.28
C SER A 84 1.54 18.98 -23.13
N ILE A 85 2.12 17.96 -22.50
CA ILE A 85 2.81 16.85 -23.19
C ILE A 85 1.87 16.11 -24.15
N ILE A 86 0.58 16.01 -23.83
CA ILE A 86 -0.40 15.30 -24.67
C ILE A 86 -0.47 15.91 -26.07
N VAL A 87 -0.27 17.22 -26.17
CA VAL A 87 -0.36 17.95 -27.44
C VAL A 87 1.00 18.19 -28.06
N GLN A 88 2.02 18.51 -27.25
CA GLN A 88 3.35 18.92 -27.70
C GLN A 88 4.25 17.75 -28.11
N ASP A 89 4.24 16.65 -27.33
CA ASP A 89 5.02 15.44 -27.60
C ASP A 89 4.32 14.20 -27.02
N PRO A 90 3.30 13.64 -27.74
CA PRO A 90 2.54 12.49 -27.26
C PRO A 90 3.40 11.25 -26.96
N LEU A 91 4.59 11.12 -27.60
CA LEU A 91 5.49 10.00 -27.37
C LEU A 91 6.10 10.03 -25.96
N GLN A 92 6.20 11.21 -25.35
CA GLN A 92 6.65 11.29 -23.96
C GLN A 92 5.73 10.59 -22.97
N ILE A 93 4.45 10.40 -23.29
CA ILE A 93 3.48 9.70 -22.41
C ILE A 93 3.98 8.29 -22.07
N VAL A 94 4.59 7.59 -23.02
CA VAL A 94 5.06 6.20 -22.84
C VAL A 94 6.49 6.10 -22.28
N LYS A 95 7.23 7.19 -22.20
CA LYS A 95 8.63 7.21 -21.74
C LYS A 95 8.70 7.22 -20.20
N VAL A 96 8.32 6.10 -19.57
CA VAL A 96 8.33 5.96 -18.09
C VAL A 96 9.73 6.04 -17.48
N TRP A 97 10.77 5.80 -18.27
CA TRP A 97 12.18 5.85 -17.83
C TRP A 97 12.74 7.25 -17.69
N GLU A 98 12.07 8.28 -18.20
CA GLU A 98 12.44 9.69 -18.02
C GLU A 98 11.91 10.27 -16.70
N GLY A 99 11.25 9.44 -15.88
CA GLY A 99 10.65 9.85 -14.60
C GLY A 99 9.25 10.41 -14.79
N GLY A 100 8.75 11.15 -13.78
CA GLY A 100 7.40 11.71 -13.79
C GLY A 100 6.32 10.66 -13.50
N MET A 101 6.24 10.26 -12.24
CA MET A 101 5.23 9.33 -11.73
C MET A 101 4.38 10.01 -10.65
N SER A 102 3.07 9.83 -10.71
CA SER A 102 2.13 10.31 -9.70
C SER A 102 1.79 9.20 -8.72
N PHE A 103 2.01 9.45 -7.42
CA PHE A 103 1.60 8.52 -6.37
C PHE A 103 0.09 8.24 -6.41
N HIS A 104 -0.74 9.28 -6.48
CA HIS A 104 -2.20 9.13 -6.55
C HIS A 104 -2.65 8.38 -7.80
N GLY A 105 -2.01 8.67 -8.94
CA GLY A 105 -2.24 7.93 -10.17
C GLY A 105 -1.91 6.45 -10.03
N GLY A 106 -0.80 6.12 -9.38
CA GLY A 106 -0.41 4.75 -9.07
C GLY A 106 -1.44 4.03 -8.19
N VAL A 107 -1.92 4.68 -7.12
CA VAL A 107 -2.97 4.12 -6.25
C VAL A 107 -4.26 3.85 -7.02
N ILE A 108 -4.72 4.80 -7.84
CA ILE A 108 -5.91 4.62 -8.69
C ILE A 108 -5.70 3.45 -9.66
N GLY A 109 -4.52 3.36 -10.29
CA GLY A 109 -4.17 2.26 -11.18
C GLY A 109 -4.19 0.90 -10.50
N VAL A 110 -3.69 0.79 -9.27
CA VAL A 110 -3.78 -0.44 -8.45
C VAL A 110 -5.23 -0.80 -8.15
N LEU A 111 -6.06 0.17 -7.75
CA LEU A 111 -7.48 -0.09 -7.48
C LEU A 111 -8.20 -0.60 -8.73
N ILE A 112 -7.98 0.05 -9.89
CA ILE A 112 -8.55 -0.40 -11.17
C ILE A 112 -8.05 -1.81 -11.52
N ALA A 113 -6.77 -2.11 -11.31
CA ALA A 113 -6.20 -3.43 -11.56
C ALA A 113 -6.85 -4.51 -10.68
N ILE A 114 -7.02 -4.26 -9.38
CA ILE A 114 -7.67 -5.21 -8.46
C ILE A 114 -9.13 -5.43 -8.85
N LEU A 115 -9.88 -4.36 -9.13
CA LEU A 115 -11.29 -4.44 -9.54
C LEU A 115 -11.45 -5.18 -10.87
N GLY A 116 -10.63 -4.83 -11.88
CA GLY A 116 -10.64 -5.48 -13.19
C GLY A 116 -10.25 -6.95 -13.11
N PHE A 117 -9.23 -7.28 -12.32
CA PHE A 117 -8.81 -8.66 -12.08
C PHE A 117 -9.90 -9.48 -11.40
N ALA A 118 -10.50 -8.94 -10.32
CA ALA A 118 -11.57 -9.59 -9.59
C ALA A 118 -12.78 -9.84 -10.49
N TRP A 119 -13.19 -8.85 -11.29
CA TRP A 119 -14.27 -8.97 -12.25
C TRP A 119 -14.01 -10.03 -13.32
N ARG A 120 -12.82 -10.00 -13.95
CA ARG A 120 -12.41 -10.96 -14.99
C ARG A 120 -12.41 -12.41 -14.48
N ASN A 121 -11.92 -12.62 -13.26
CA ASN A 121 -11.77 -13.95 -12.68
C ASN A 121 -12.98 -14.38 -11.83
N LYS A 122 -14.04 -13.57 -11.75
CA LYS A 122 -15.24 -13.79 -10.92
C LYS A 122 -14.89 -14.00 -9.42
N ILE A 123 -13.90 -13.27 -8.95
CA ILE A 123 -13.44 -13.30 -7.54
C ILE A 123 -14.19 -12.24 -6.75
N ASP A 124 -14.56 -12.56 -5.50
CA ASP A 124 -15.12 -11.58 -4.57
C ASP A 124 -14.08 -10.49 -4.26
N VAL A 125 -14.36 -9.26 -4.70
CA VAL A 125 -13.44 -8.13 -4.61
C VAL A 125 -13.11 -7.75 -3.16
N PHE A 126 -14.04 -7.90 -2.23
CA PHE A 126 -13.81 -7.59 -0.82
C PHE A 126 -12.84 -8.58 -0.18
N ARG A 127 -12.97 -9.87 -0.51
CA ARG A 127 -12.08 -10.92 0.00
C ARG A 127 -10.68 -10.82 -0.64
N LEU A 128 -10.60 -10.49 -1.93
CA LEU A 128 -9.33 -10.22 -2.60
C LEU A 128 -8.69 -8.96 -2.01
N GLY A 129 -9.49 -7.91 -1.79
CA GLY A 129 -9.07 -6.67 -1.15
C GLY A 129 -8.52 -6.88 0.27
N ASP A 130 -9.14 -7.77 1.05
CA ASP A 130 -8.63 -8.16 2.39
C ASP A 130 -7.25 -8.79 2.32
N ALA A 131 -7.00 -9.67 1.35
CA ALA A 131 -5.70 -10.30 1.16
C ALA A 131 -4.62 -9.27 0.74
N VAL A 132 -4.96 -8.38 -0.20
CA VAL A 132 -4.05 -7.33 -0.66
C VAL A 132 -3.79 -6.33 0.47
N ALA A 133 -4.81 -5.85 1.15
CA ALA A 133 -4.68 -4.90 2.26
C ALA A 133 -3.77 -5.41 3.38
N ALA A 134 -3.83 -6.73 3.67
CA ALA A 134 -2.97 -7.35 4.69
C ALA A 134 -1.47 -7.32 4.35
N CYS A 135 -1.08 -7.19 3.08
CA CYS A 135 0.32 -7.14 2.65
C CYS A 135 0.83 -5.72 2.36
N VAL A 136 -0.05 -4.73 2.15
CA VAL A 136 0.35 -3.34 1.82
C VAL A 136 1.35 -2.76 2.81
N PRO A 137 1.23 -2.96 4.15
CA PRO A 137 2.20 -2.43 5.11
C PRO A 137 3.65 -2.88 4.85
N ILE A 138 3.87 -4.06 4.24
CA ILE A 138 5.21 -4.53 3.87
C ILE A 138 5.82 -3.56 2.84
N GLY A 139 5.06 -3.19 1.81
CA GLY A 139 5.50 -2.23 0.81
C GLY A 139 5.73 -0.83 1.40
N LEU A 140 4.84 -0.38 2.29
CA LEU A 140 4.98 0.91 2.99
C LEU A 140 6.27 0.95 3.80
N PHE A 141 6.58 -0.10 4.56
CA PHE A 141 7.83 -0.19 5.31
C PHE A 141 9.07 0.01 4.43
N PHE A 142 9.21 -0.78 3.37
CA PHE A 142 10.37 -0.69 2.48
C PHE A 142 10.43 0.64 1.74
N GLY A 143 9.29 1.18 1.30
CA GLY A 143 9.23 2.50 0.67
C GLY A 143 9.70 3.62 1.60
N ARG A 144 9.33 3.59 2.89
CA ARG A 144 9.76 4.59 3.87
C ARG A 144 11.24 4.47 4.24
N ILE A 145 11.76 3.25 4.33
CA ILE A 145 13.21 3.03 4.49
C ILE A 145 13.97 3.58 3.29
N ALA A 146 13.48 3.38 2.06
CA ALA A 146 14.10 3.95 0.87
C ALA A 146 14.05 5.49 0.87
N ASN A 147 12.94 6.11 1.28
CA ASN A 147 12.87 7.56 1.45
C ASN A 147 13.91 8.07 2.47
N PHE A 148 14.12 7.35 3.58
CA PHE A 148 15.15 7.70 4.54
C PHE A 148 16.55 7.59 3.96
N ILE A 149 16.88 6.50 3.26
CA ILE A 149 18.19 6.31 2.60
C ILE A 149 18.46 7.40 1.56
N ASN A 150 17.42 7.83 0.82
CA ASN A 150 17.53 8.94 -0.15
C ASN A 150 17.58 10.33 0.51
N GLY A 151 17.42 10.44 1.84
CA GLY A 151 17.40 11.73 2.52
C GLY A 151 16.21 12.61 2.18
N GLU A 152 15.09 12.06 1.71
CA GLU A 152 13.90 12.80 1.26
C GLU A 152 12.70 12.65 2.22
N LEU A 153 11.71 13.53 2.12
CA LEU A 153 10.45 13.50 2.91
C LEU A 153 10.69 13.57 4.44
N TRP A 154 11.66 14.35 4.86
CA TRP A 154 12.00 14.57 6.26
C TRP A 154 10.89 15.29 7.03
N GLY A 155 11.03 15.29 8.36
CA GLY A 155 10.10 15.95 9.26
C GLY A 155 10.46 17.39 9.60
N ARG A 156 9.63 17.98 10.46
CA ARG A 156 9.80 19.36 10.97
C ARG A 156 11.08 19.50 11.78
N PRO A 157 11.64 20.70 11.91
CA PRO A 157 12.74 20.99 12.83
C PRO A 157 12.43 20.50 14.25
N SER A 158 13.43 19.92 14.90
CA SER A 158 13.27 19.32 16.25
C SER A 158 14.59 19.24 17.00
N ASN A 159 14.50 19.31 18.33
CA ASN A 159 15.63 19.17 19.25
C ASN A 159 15.63 17.80 19.98
N VAL A 160 14.82 16.82 19.52
CA VAL A 160 14.84 15.49 20.16
C VAL A 160 16.20 14.81 19.97
N PRO A 161 16.64 13.93 20.91
CA PRO A 161 17.99 13.35 20.88
C PRO A 161 18.31 12.56 19.59
N TRP A 162 17.27 12.07 18.90
CA TRP A 162 17.40 11.31 17.66
C TRP A 162 17.07 12.13 16.39
N ALA A 163 16.95 13.47 16.50
CA ALA A 163 16.79 14.32 15.34
C ALA A 163 18.01 14.22 14.41
N VAL A 164 17.76 14.22 13.11
CA VAL A 164 18.74 14.00 12.05
C VAL A 164 18.91 15.27 11.22
N ILE A 165 20.15 15.60 10.84
CA ILE A 165 20.47 16.72 9.95
C ILE A 165 20.51 16.16 8.53
N PHE A 166 19.48 16.44 7.73
CA PHE A 166 19.37 15.97 6.34
C PHE A 166 20.11 16.93 5.40
N PRO A 167 21.08 16.43 4.58
CA PRO A 167 21.87 17.27 3.68
C PRO A 167 21.03 18.07 2.70
N ASP A 168 19.99 17.43 2.12
CA ASP A 168 19.13 18.01 1.09
C ASP A 168 18.03 18.94 1.65
N ALA A 169 17.91 19.05 2.99
CA ALA A 169 17.00 20.01 3.62
C ALA A 169 17.62 21.41 3.63
N ASP A 170 18.50 21.66 4.59
CA ASP A 170 19.33 22.87 4.76
C ASP A 170 20.73 22.51 5.25
N GLY A 171 20.98 21.23 5.53
CA GLY A 171 22.26 20.69 5.97
C GLY A 171 22.72 21.08 7.37
N ILE A 172 21.92 21.82 8.13
CA ILE A 172 22.27 22.35 9.44
C ILE A 172 21.21 22.13 10.51
N THR A 173 19.92 22.16 10.15
CA THR A 173 18.82 22.06 11.12
C THR A 173 18.48 20.61 11.42
N PRO A 174 18.55 20.15 12.70
CA PRO A 174 18.07 18.83 13.09
C PRO A 174 16.56 18.72 12.88
N ARG A 175 16.10 17.59 12.32
CA ARG A 175 14.70 17.34 11.96
C ARG A 175 14.24 15.97 12.41
N HIS A 176 12.94 15.80 12.59
CA HIS A 176 12.38 14.48 12.85
C HIS A 176 12.63 13.56 11.64
N PRO A 177 13.15 12.32 11.84
CA PRO A 177 13.20 11.30 10.79
C PRO A 177 11.81 10.71 10.59
N SER A 178 10.88 11.49 10.04
CA SER A 178 9.45 11.12 9.90
C SER A 178 9.26 9.87 9.05
N GLN A 179 10.16 9.61 8.10
CA GLN A 179 10.17 8.39 7.30
C GLN A 179 10.28 7.13 8.19
N LEU A 180 11.10 7.18 9.24
CA LEU A 180 11.24 6.05 10.17
C LEU A 180 10.02 5.89 11.09
N TYR A 181 9.34 6.99 11.42
CA TYR A 181 8.06 6.92 12.16
C TYR A 181 6.97 6.28 11.30
N GLU A 182 6.89 6.68 10.02
CA GLU A 182 5.98 6.07 9.05
C GLU A 182 6.32 4.59 8.83
N ALA A 183 7.59 4.22 8.67
CA ALA A 183 8.03 2.83 8.55
C ALA A 183 7.62 1.99 9.78
N ALA A 184 7.80 2.53 10.98
CA ALA A 184 7.43 1.85 12.21
C ALA A 184 5.90 1.69 12.36
N LEU A 185 5.13 2.75 12.18
CA LEU A 185 3.68 2.76 12.43
C LEU A 185 2.88 2.20 11.26
N GLU A 186 3.05 2.76 10.05
CA GLU A 186 2.32 2.36 8.84
C GLU A 186 2.84 1.03 8.26
N GLY A 187 4.13 0.71 8.48
CA GLY A 187 4.75 -0.54 8.10
C GLY A 187 4.61 -1.61 9.18
N ILE A 188 5.45 -1.57 10.23
CA ILE A 188 5.60 -2.68 11.19
C ILE A 188 4.34 -2.84 12.05
N VAL A 189 3.91 -1.78 12.76
CA VAL A 189 2.80 -1.89 13.72
C VAL A 189 1.50 -2.26 13.00
N LEU A 190 1.19 -1.61 11.89
CA LEU A 190 0.00 -1.91 11.09
C LEU A 190 0.05 -3.34 10.54
N PHE A 191 1.22 -3.80 10.05
CA PHE A 191 1.39 -5.20 9.63
C PHE A 191 1.09 -6.18 10.76
N LEU A 192 1.62 -5.95 11.95
CA LEU A 192 1.38 -6.84 13.10
C LEU A 192 -0.09 -6.89 13.51
N ILE A 193 -0.79 -5.74 13.49
CA ILE A 193 -2.23 -5.65 13.74
C ILE A 193 -3.01 -6.48 12.71
N LEU A 194 -2.73 -6.29 11.41
CA LEU A 194 -3.42 -7.01 10.35
C LEU A 194 -3.06 -8.50 10.34
N ARG A 195 -1.83 -8.85 10.67
CA ARG A 195 -1.42 -10.25 10.84
C ARG A 195 -2.16 -10.93 12.00
N TRP A 196 -2.29 -10.24 13.12
CA TRP A 196 -3.11 -10.73 14.23
C TRP A 196 -4.57 -10.90 13.80
N ALA A 197 -5.14 -9.91 13.13
CA ALA A 197 -6.52 -9.93 12.64
C ALA A 197 -6.77 -11.09 11.66
N THR A 198 -5.84 -11.38 10.76
CA THR A 198 -5.95 -12.46 9.77
C THR A 198 -5.73 -13.85 10.37
N HIS A 199 -4.67 -14.03 11.17
CA HIS A 199 -4.22 -15.36 11.62
C HIS A 199 -4.83 -15.80 12.95
N HIS A 200 -5.03 -14.88 13.90
CA HIS A 200 -5.59 -15.19 15.23
C HIS A 200 -7.08 -14.90 15.31
N ALA A 201 -7.50 -13.68 14.96
CA ALA A 201 -8.92 -13.31 14.99
C ALA A 201 -9.72 -13.84 13.80
N ARG A 202 -9.06 -14.42 12.78
CA ARG A 202 -9.67 -15.04 11.58
C ARG A 202 -10.64 -14.12 10.83
N LEU A 203 -10.35 -12.82 10.80
CA LEU A 203 -11.23 -11.82 10.20
C LEU A 203 -11.29 -11.87 8.67
N LEU A 204 -10.44 -12.69 8.00
CA LEU A 204 -10.59 -13.02 6.58
C LEU A 204 -11.90 -13.76 6.24
N GLN A 205 -12.58 -14.32 7.25
CA GLN A 205 -13.91 -14.92 7.09
C GLN A 205 -15.02 -13.87 6.95
N ARG A 206 -14.74 -12.59 7.25
CA ARG A 206 -15.64 -11.44 7.18
C ARG A 206 -15.21 -10.49 6.06
N ARG A 207 -15.98 -10.46 5.00
CA ARG A 207 -15.62 -9.75 3.76
C ARG A 207 -15.41 -8.24 3.96
N GLY A 208 -14.21 -7.76 3.63
CA GLY A 208 -13.83 -6.35 3.69
C GLY A 208 -13.35 -5.86 5.05
N VAL A 209 -13.40 -6.69 6.11
CA VAL A 209 -13.03 -6.25 7.47
C VAL A 209 -11.52 -5.96 7.57
N VAL A 210 -10.67 -6.80 7.00
CA VAL A 210 -9.22 -6.60 7.05
C VAL A 210 -8.81 -5.38 6.22
N ALA A 211 -9.43 -5.18 5.05
CA ALA A 211 -9.26 -3.98 4.26
C ALA A 211 -9.72 -2.72 5.01
N GLY A 212 -10.87 -2.81 5.70
CA GLY A 212 -11.37 -1.74 6.55
C GLY A 212 -10.40 -1.39 7.70
N MET A 213 -9.83 -2.40 8.35
CA MET A 213 -8.82 -2.21 9.39
C MET A 213 -7.53 -1.57 8.84
N PHE A 214 -7.12 -1.94 7.62
CA PHE A 214 -6.00 -1.29 6.95
C PHE A 214 -6.27 0.20 6.72
N PHE A 215 -7.40 0.56 6.08
CA PHE A 215 -7.74 1.96 5.81
C PHE A 215 -7.82 2.79 7.09
N LEU A 216 -8.47 2.26 8.12
CA LEU A 216 -8.61 2.93 9.41
C LEU A 216 -7.27 3.09 10.12
N GLY A 217 -6.49 2.00 10.23
CA GLY A 217 -5.20 2.01 10.90
C GLY A 217 -4.18 2.91 10.20
N TYR A 218 -4.11 2.83 8.86
CA TYR A 218 -3.27 3.72 8.08
C TYR A 218 -3.65 5.20 8.28
N ALA A 219 -4.94 5.53 8.19
CA ALA A 219 -5.41 6.90 8.36
C ALA A 219 -5.09 7.47 9.75
N ILE A 220 -5.22 6.65 10.81
CA ILE A 220 -4.87 7.04 12.18
C ILE A 220 -3.36 7.30 12.28
N PHE A 221 -2.52 6.36 11.84
CA PHE A 221 -1.07 6.51 11.91
C PHE A 221 -0.57 7.65 11.03
N ARG A 222 -1.12 7.79 9.83
CA ARG A 222 -0.79 8.90 8.94
C ARG A 222 -1.13 10.26 9.55
N THR A 223 -2.32 10.41 10.13
CA THR A 223 -2.72 11.63 10.83
C THR A 223 -1.83 11.94 12.04
N PHE A 224 -1.41 10.89 12.76
CA PHE A 224 -0.49 11.05 13.89
C PHE A 224 0.90 11.52 13.42
N VAL A 225 1.47 10.86 12.41
CA VAL A 225 2.82 11.20 11.91
C VAL A 225 2.85 12.56 11.23
N GLU A 226 1.73 13.03 10.67
CA GLU A 226 1.64 14.35 10.02
C GLU A 226 2.00 15.51 10.98
N ASN A 227 1.88 15.32 12.29
CA ASN A 227 2.32 16.31 13.28
C ASN A 227 3.85 16.50 13.31
N PHE A 228 4.59 15.49 12.87
CA PHE A 228 6.06 15.49 12.86
C PHE A 228 6.64 15.70 11.45
N ARG A 229 5.81 15.55 10.43
CA ARG A 229 6.22 15.68 9.03
C ARG A 229 6.28 17.16 8.61
N GLU A 230 7.26 17.49 7.77
CA GLU A 230 7.28 18.79 7.07
C GLU A 230 6.19 18.77 5.99
N PRO A 231 5.28 19.76 5.97
CA PRO A 231 4.30 19.87 4.90
C PRO A 231 4.97 20.09 3.54
N ASP A 232 4.40 19.55 2.49
CA ASP A 232 4.89 19.76 1.13
C ASP A 232 4.81 21.24 0.76
N ARG A 233 5.92 21.85 0.34
CA ARG A 233 6.09 23.31 0.11
C ARG A 233 5.13 23.89 -0.92
N TYR A 234 4.54 23.06 -1.77
CA TYR A 234 3.64 23.46 -2.85
C TYR A 234 2.16 23.46 -2.45
N LEU A 235 1.83 23.01 -1.25
CA LEU A 235 0.46 22.91 -0.77
C LEU A 235 0.20 24.05 0.21
N GLU A 236 -0.83 24.85 -0.08
CA GLU A 236 -1.29 25.89 0.84
C GLU A 236 -1.68 25.29 2.20
N GLN A 237 -1.41 26.04 3.26
CA GLN A 237 -1.88 25.66 4.59
C GLN A 237 -3.40 25.80 4.63
N PHE A 238 -4.09 24.70 4.86
CA PHE A 238 -5.52 24.73 5.05
C PHE A 238 -5.89 25.40 6.38
N PRO A 239 -7.11 25.99 6.48
CA PRO A 239 -7.61 26.53 7.74
C PRO A 239 -7.51 25.51 8.87
N PHE A 240 -7.34 25.99 10.10
CA PHE A 240 -7.24 25.18 11.32
C PHE A 240 -6.00 24.28 11.42
N GLY A 241 -4.93 24.54 10.68
CA GLY A 241 -3.70 23.75 10.72
C GLY A 241 -3.82 22.34 10.10
N LEU A 242 -4.86 22.11 9.30
CA LEU A 242 -5.03 20.85 8.56
C LEU A 242 -3.97 20.74 7.48
N THR A 243 -3.47 19.53 7.28
CA THR A 243 -2.55 19.20 6.18
C THR A 243 -3.28 18.39 5.13
N MET A 244 -2.73 18.34 3.91
CA MET A 244 -3.27 17.47 2.85
C MET A 244 -3.34 15.99 3.29
N GLY A 245 -2.32 15.52 4.03
CA GLY A 245 -2.31 14.17 4.57
C GLY A 245 -3.48 13.88 5.51
N MET A 246 -3.84 14.84 6.38
CA MET A 246 -5.01 14.71 7.27
C MET A 246 -6.32 14.73 6.47
N MET A 247 -6.44 15.61 5.49
CA MET A 247 -7.65 15.70 4.66
C MET A 247 -7.90 14.43 3.84
N LEU A 248 -6.85 13.86 3.27
CA LEU A 248 -6.96 12.61 2.52
C LEU A 248 -7.19 11.40 3.43
N SER A 249 -6.78 11.49 4.70
CA SER A 249 -7.03 10.43 5.69
C SER A 249 -8.50 10.39 6.16
N ALA A 250 -9.19 11.52 6.19
CA ALA A 250 -10.59 11.57 6.65
C ALA A 250 -11.55 10.65 5.87
N PRO A 251 -11.60 10.68 4.52
CA PRO A 251 -12.43 9.72 3.77
C PRO A 251 -11.97 8.27 3.97
N MET A 252 -10.68 8.01 4.20
CA MET A 252 -10.19 6.66 4.49
C MET A 252 -10.72 6.13 5.83
N VAL A 253 -10.82 6.98 6.87
CA VAL A 253 -11.46 6.63 8.15
C VAL A 253 -12.90 6.21 7.92
N LEU A 254 -13.68 7.03 7.21
CA LEU A 254 -15.10 6.75 6.96
C LEU A 254 -15.27 5.45 6.15
N PHE A 255 -14.47 5.26 5.12
CA PHE A 255 -14.50 4.06 4.29
C PHE A 255 -14.07 2.82 5.09
N GLY A 256 -13.02 2.93 5.90
CA GLY A 256 -12.56 1.85 6.77
C GLY A 256 -13.62 1.42 7.78
N LEU A 257 -14.26 2.38 8.46
CA LEU A 257 -15.36 2.12 9.38
C LEU A 257 -16.57 1.49 8.68
N PHE A 258 -16.92 1.97 7.48
CA PHE A 258 -18.00 1.39 6.66
C PHE A 258 -17.71 -0.08 6.31
N LEU A 259 -16.50 -0.42 5.86
CA LEU A 259 -16.12 -1.79 5.53
C LEU A 259 -16.17 -2.71 6.75
N ILE A 260 -15.65 -2.26 7.89
CA ILE A 260 -15.70 -3.01 9.16
C ILE A 260 -17.15 -3.23 9.57
N TRP A 261 -17.95 -2.17 9.62
CA TRP A 261 -19.37 -2.26 10.01
C TRP A 261 -20.15 -3.21 9.10
N ARG A 262 -19.96 -3.08 7.77
CA ARG A 262 -20.60 -3.96 6.78
C ARG A 262 -20.20 -5.42 6.98
N GLY A 263 -18.88 -5.69 7.05
CA GLY A 263 -18.36 -7.06 7.16
C GLY A 263 -18.68 -7.72 8.51
N MET A 264 -18.82 -6.93 9.60
CA MET A 264 -19.23 -7.46 10.90
C MET A 264 -20.71 -7.80 10.97
N ARG A 265 -21.57 -7.18 10.15
CA ARG A 265 -23.01 -7.49 10.06
C ARG A 265 -23.32 -8.69 9.16
N GLU A 266 -22.42 -9.05 8.26
CA GLU A 266 -22.61 -10.22 7.41
C GLU A 266 -22.54 -11.51 8.28
N PRO A 267 -23.49 -12.44 8.12
CA PRO A 267 -23.41 -13.73 8.79
C PRO A 267 -22.16 -14.49 8.29
N LEU A 268 -21.50 -15.18 9.22
CA LEU A 268 -20.42 -16.10 8.85
C LEU A 268 -21.00 -17.20 7.97
N ALA A 269 -20.25 -17.59 6.92
CA ALA A 269 -20.65 -18.76 6.14
C ALA A 269 -20.66 -19.98 7.04
N THR A 270 -21.78 -20.66 7.12
CA THR A 270 -21.89 -22.02 7.64
C THR A 270 -21.28 -22.99 6.63
N ALA A 271 -20.69 -24.10 7.08
CA ALA A 271 -20.33 -25.16 6.20
C ALA A 271 -21.59 -25.57 5.41
N ALA A 272 -21.53 -25.58 4.07
CA ALA A 272 -22.63 -26.12 3.29
C ALA A 272 -22.88 -27.55 3.78
N GLU A 273 -24.12 -27.87 4.10
CA GLU A 273 -24.49 -29.27 4.32
C GLU A 273 -24.01 -30.07 3.11
N PRO A 274 -23.34 -31.21 3.31
CA PRO A 274 -22.96 -32.09 2.21
C PRO A 274 -24.24 -32.38 1.39
N PRO A 275 -24.17 -32.38 0.05
CA PRO A 275 -25.34 -32.68 -0.78
C PRO A 275 -25.95 -33.99 -0.26
N ALA A 276 -27.26 -33.93 0.04
CA ALA A 276 -28.01 -35.09 0.52
C ALA A 276 -27.67 -36.26 -0.40
N GLN A 277 -27.07 -37.34 0.17
CA GLN A 277 -26.78 -38.53 -0.56
C GLN A 277 -28.07 -38.94 -1.26
N ALA A 278 -28.06 -38.94 -2.59
CA ALA A 278 -29.14 -39.53 -3.38
C ALA A 278 -29.39 -40.92 -2.83
N LYS A 279 -30.60 -41.07 -2.24
CA LYS A 279 -31.05 -42.41 -1.84
C LYS A 279 -30.94 -43.27 -3.09
N THR A 280 -29.97 -44.17 -3.09
CA THR A 280 -29.92 -45.29 -4.03
C THR A 280 -31.20 -46.09 -3.81
N GLU A 281 -32.19 -45.84 -4.65
CA GLU A 281 -33.28 -46.77 -4.81
C GLU A 281 -32.66 -48.06 -5.37
N THR A 282 -32.53 -49.04 -4.50
CA THR A 282 -32.28 -50.42 -4.91
C THR A 282 -33.52 -50.99 -5.54
N PRO A 283 -33.41 -51.72 -6.67
CA PRO A 283 -34.51 -52.29 -7.42
C PRO A 283 -35.23 -53.44 -6.69
#